data_94bfafb46b9ee968a729fe1c5a3e32bf
#
_entry.id   94bfafb46b9ee968a729fe1c5a3e32bf
#
_cell.length_a   1.000
_cell.length_b   1.000
_cell.length_c   1.000
_cell.angle_alpha   90.00
_cell.angle_beta   90.00
_cell.angle_gamma   90.00
#
_symmetry.space_group_name_H-M   'P 1'
#
loop_
_entity.id
_entity.type
_entity.pdbx_description
1 polymer ?
#
loop_
_entity_poly.entity_id
_entity_poly.type
_entity_poly.pdbx_seq_one_letter_code
_entity_poly.pdbx_strand_id
1 'polypeptide(L)'
;MRAAFAGVWVTIALACALPATASAQGDPAACAGNLQADQVAPAPGAHPLRFGITPGVQTGQLGSGAAPPRLPEDPAKTLDALGRLKPPGAPLVLRLHRFFWSDGEDGVKRFLALKNSYTSHGYLVELQLRYHPSPAQEGDIAAWTKHVRDVVDRFGADPRVVAIQVTNEVNLTFSPDSSDGSYKGAKDALIQGVIAAQDEKRRRGYDQLEIGFNWAYRSTPDEEKSFWEYLRDHGGPAFVGSLDWIALDAYPGTFFPPVNTPGGERDALINALSTLRDCYAPVAGIPPSVPLHIEENGFPTSEPERSYARQAQIAENMIRLFHDYSANYNIADYRWFDLRDADSTSSNFQQQYGLMRDDYTPKPAFDVVAGLARELSIQPSGPDGRAGTRIRCGRRKTSFTALPRSARSADFFLDGRLVARDAHPPLVASVPARRIGARRHRITVRVVRFDGGGGRRILAFRCRRRSS
;
A
#
# COMPACT_ATOMS: atom_id res chain seq x y z
N MET A 1 32.89 -79.09 -8.65
CA MET A 1 32.50 -78.28 -7.52
C MET A 1 32.72 -76.85 -7.94
N ARG A 2 31.65 -76.08 -8.29
CA ARG A 2 31.69 -74.69 -8.56
C ARG A 2 30.60 -74.05 -7.69
N ALA A 3 31.01 -73.22 -6.72
CA ALA A 3 30.11 -72.50 -5.85
C ALA A 3 29.65 -71.15 -6.57
N ALA A 4 28.34 -70.99 -6.64
CA ALA A 4 27.73 -69.73 -7.15
C ALA A 4 27.51 -68.79 -5.96
N PHE A 5 28.07 -67.57 -6.03
CA PHE A 5 27.76 -66.49 -5.11
C PHE A 5 26.58 -65.73 -5.66
N ALA A 6 25.47 -65.71 -4.94
CA ALA A 6 24.31 -64.83 -5.20
C ALA A 6 24.53 -63.51 -4.46
N GLY A 7 24.73 -62.46 -5.20
CA GLY A 7 24.79 -61.09 -4.67
C GLY A 7 23.36 -60.52 -4.48
N VAL A 8 23.03 -60.15 -3.25
CA VAL A 8 21.80 -59.45 -2.90
C VAL A 8 22.02 -57.94 -3.09
N TRP A 9 21.32 -57.36 -4.06
CA TRP A 9 21.28 -55.92 -4.24
C TRP A 9 20.15 -55.35 -3.35
N VAL A 10 20.52 -54.60 -2.31
CA VAL A 10 19.59 -53.83 -1.51
C VAL A 10 19.41 -52.45 -2.18
N THR A 11 18.27 -52.25 -2.81
CA THR A 11 17.85 -50.93 -3.35
C THR A 11 17.31 -50.11 -2.20
N ILE A 12 18.07 -49.13 -1.74
CA ILE A 12 17.58 -48.07 -0.81
C ILE A 12 16.78 -47.07 -1.63
N ALA A 13 15.46 -47.15 -1.54
CA ALA A 13 14.57 -46.13 -2.04
C ALA A 13 14.61 -44.92 -1.11
N LEU A 14 15.31 -43.87 -1.54
CA LEU A 14 15.30 -42.55 -0.88
C LEU A 14 13.94 -41.91 -1.15
N ALA A 15 13.00 -42.04 -0.23
CA ALA A 15 11.74 -41.32 -0.26
C ALA A 15 12.04 -39.85 0.03
N CYS A 16 12.11 -39.02 -1.01
CA CYS A 16 12.03 -37.55 -0.86
C CYS A 16 10.63 -37.20 -0.34
N ALA A 17 10.50 -37.03 0.97
CA ALA A 17 9.35 -36.38 1.56
C ALA A 17 9.35 -34.93 1.09
N LEU A 18 8.48 -34.61 0.12
CA LEU A 18 8.13 -33.23 -0.19
C LEU A 18 7.55 -32.64 1.09
N PRO A 19 7.97 -31.45 1.52
CA PRO A 19 7.31 -30.78 2.63
C PRO A 19 5.85 -30.59 2.25
N ALA A 20 4.94 -31.12 3.08
CA ALA A 20 3.53 -30.82 2.97
C ALA A 20 3.39 -29.29 2.99
N THR A 21 2.86 -28.75 1.92
CA THR A 21 2.43 -27.34 1.91
C THR A 21 1.36 -27.23 2.98
N ALA A 22 1.72 -26.64 4.13
CA ALA A 22 0.74 -26.23 5.12
C ALA A 22 -0.27 -25.35 4.36
N SER A 23 -1.53 -25.76 4.34
CA SER A 23 -2.61 -24.92 3.82
C SER A 23 -2.54 -23.60 4.58
N ALA A 24 -2.41 -22.50 3.87
CA ALA A 24 -2.41 -21.18 4.47
C ALA A 24 -3.80 -20.94 5.09
N GLN A 25 -3.90 -21.19 6.39
CA GLN A 25 -5.05 -20.85 7.20
C GLN A 25 -4.67 -19.61 7.99
N GLY A 26 -5.52 -18.57 7.93
CA GLY A 26 -5.34 -17.40 8.77
C GLY A 26 -5.47 -17.76 10.27
N ASP A 27 -5.02 -16.85 11.12
CA ASP A 27 -5.18 -16.96 12.57
C ASP A 27 -6.68 -16.97 12.94
N PRO A 28 -7.21 -18.03 13.58
CA PRO A 28 -8.62 -18.09 13.98
C PRO A 28 -9.04 -16.93 14.90
N ALA A 29 -8.15 -16.42 15.75
CA ALA A 29 -8.44 -15.29 16.63
C ALA A 29 -8.60 -13.98 15.83
N ALA A 30 -7.75 -13.74 14.83
CA ALA A 30 -7.86 -12.60 13.93
C ALA A 30 -9.10 -12.68 13.04
N CYS A 31 -9.54 -13.89 12.67
CA CYS A 31 -10.75 -14.12 11.87
C CYS A 31 -12.05 -13.94 12.67
N ALA A 32 -11.99 -13.94 14.00
CA ALA A 32 -13.18 -13.81 14.85
C ALA A 32 -13.77 -12.39 14.85
N GLY A 33 -13.00 -11.37 14.47
CA GLY A 33 -13.46 -9.99 14.31
C GLY A 33 -13.94 -9.30 15.62
N ASN A 34 -13.43 -9.75 16.77
CA ASN A 34 -13.84 -9.25 18.10
C ASN A 34 -12.68 -8.77 18.97
N LEU A 35 -11.53 -8.48 18.37
CA LEU A 35 -10.38 -7.93 19.09
C LEU A 35 -10.66 -6.52 19.58
N GLN A 36 -10.09 -6.17 20.73
CA GLN A 36 -10.10 -4.81 21.28
C GLN A 36 -8.68 -4.23 21.25
N ALA A 37 -8.57 -2.92 21.05
CA ALA A 37 -7.27 -2.27 20.89
C ALA A 37 -6.37 -2.40 22.12
N ASP A 38 -6.94 -2.53 23.31
CA ASP A 38 -6.20 -2.77 24.56
C ASP A 38 -5.68 -4.20 24.70
N GLN A 39 -6.20 -5.15 23.93
CA GLN A 39 -5.75 -6.55 23.92
C GLN A 39 -4.55 -6.77 22.98
N VAL A 40 -4.29 -5.83 22.09
CA VAL A 40 -3.17 -5.90 21.13
C VAL A 40 -2.17 -4.80 21.48
N ALA A 41 -1.04 -5.17 22.07
CA ALA A 41 -0.01 -4.19 22.38
C ALA A 41 0.71 -3.70 21.12
N PRO A 42 0.96 -2.39 20.98
CA PRO A 42 1.81 -1.88 19.90
C PRO A 42 3.22 -2.49 19.98
N ALA A 43 3.73 -2.97 18.87
CA ALA A 43 5.10 -3.48 18.80
C ALA A 43 6.11 -2.33 18.88
N PRO A 44 7.28 -2.53 19.51
CA PRO A 44 8.31 -1.51 19.53
C PRO A 44 8.79 -1.16 18.13
N GLY A 45 9.01 0.13 17.85
CA GLY A 45 9.59 0.59 16.59
C GLY A 45 8.56 0.98 15.55
N ALA A 46 7.47 1.63 15.97
CA ALA A 46 6.53 2.26 15.04
C ALA A 46 7.23 3.02 13.92
N HIS A 47 6.71 2.89 12.69
CA HIS A 47 7.29 3.47 11.48
C HIS A 47 6.64 4.83 11.19
N PRO A 48 7.42 5.83 10.73
CA PRO A 48 6.83 7.00 10.11
C PRO A 48 5.98 6.62 8.90
N LEU A 49 4.84 7.27 8.71
CA LEU A 49 3.92 7.01 7.60
C LEU A 49 4.20 7.95 6.42
N ARG A 50 4.01 7.48 5.19
CA ARG A 50 3.93 8.32 4.01
C ARG A 50 2.50 8.82 3.85
N PHE A 51 2.29 10.10 4.18
CA PHE A 51 0.96 10.69 4.15
C PHE A 51 0.50 11.03 2.74
N GLY A 52 -0.79 10.98 2.55
CA GLY A 52 -1.47 11.41 1.33
C GLY A 52 -2.94 11.69 1.54
N ILE A 53 -3.59 12.10 0.46
CA ILE A 53 -5.01 12.47 0.44
C ILE A 53 -5.57 12.28 -0.96
N THR A 54 -6.85 11.99 -1.05
CA THR A 54 -7.62 12.12 -2.28
C THR A 54 -7.97 13.60 -2.49
N PRO A 55 -7.43 14.28 -3.52
CA PRO A 55 -7.64 15.73 -3.71
C PRO A 55 -9.00 16.07 -4.30
N GLY A 56 -9.67 15.11 -4.95
CA GLY A 56 -10.97 15.32 -5.60
C GLY A 56 -12.14 15.24 -4.63
N VAL A 57 -13.33 15.59 -5.13
CA VAL A 57 -14.58 15.64 -4.36
C VAL A 57 -15.56 14.52 -4.73
N GLN A 58 -15.10 13.42 -5.25
CA GLN A 58 -16.02 12.41 -5.75
C GLN A 58 -16.23 11.30 -4.73
N THR A 59 -17.25 11.47 -3.94
CA THR A 59 -17.79 10.42 -3.09
C THR A 59 -18.76 9.57 -3.92
N GLY A 60 -18.52 8.27 -3.98
CA GLY A 60 -19.49 7.33 -4.53
C GLY A 60 -20.74 7.30 -3.65
N GLN A 61 -21.92 7.07 -4.26
CA GLN A 61 -23.13 6.76 -3.53
C GLN A 61 -23.49 5.28 -3.75
N LEU A 62 -24.01 4.62 -2.72
CA LEU A 62 -24.51 3.26 -2.86
C LEU A 62 -25.62 3.22 -3.93
N GLY A 63 -25.40 2.45 -5.00
CA GLY A 63 -26.38 2.21 -6.04
C GLY A 63 -26.68 3.39 -6.98
N SER A 64 -25.92 4.49 -6.92
CA SER A 64 -26.09 5.63 -7.82
C SER A 64 -24.74 6.20 -8.23
N GLY A 65 -24.67 6.87 -9.38
CA GLY A 65 -23.46 7.55 -9.84
C GLY A 65 -22.94 8.59 -8.85
N ALA A 66 -21.67 8.95 -8.99
CA ALA A 66 -21.10 9.99 -8.17
C ALA A 66 -21.91 11.28 -8.30
N ALA A 67 -22.33 11.84 -7.16
CA ALA A 67 -22.98 13.14 -7.16
C ALA A 67 -21.98 14.20 -7.65
N PRO A 68 -22.38 15.09 -8.59
CA PRO A 68 -21.57 16.22 -8.95
C PRO A 68 -21.39 17.13 -7.73
N PRO A 69 -20.21 17.77 -7.57
CA PRO A 69 -20.02 18.69 -6.48
C PRO A 69 -20.98 19.89 -6.62
N ARG A 70 -21.51 20.38 -5.51
CA ARG A 70 -22.38 21.55 -5.47
C ARG A 70 -21.66 22.82 -5.99
N LEU A 71 -20.42 22.98 -5.61
CA LEU A 71 -19.56 24.04 -6.11
C LEU A 71 -18.44 23.43 -6.97
N PRO A 72 -18.11 24.03 -8.12
CA PRO A 72 -17.02 23.54 -8.96
C PRO A 72 -15.69 23.56 -8.21
N GLU A 73 -14.77 22.72 -8.64
CA GLU A 73 -13.42 22.73 -8.10
C GLU A 73 -12.70 24.02 -8.51
N ASP A 74 -11.98 24.60 -7.54
CA ASP A 74 -11.06 25.72 -7.75
C ASP A 74 -9.62 25.20 -7.61
N PRO A 75 -8.88 25.01 -8.71
CA PRO A 75 -7.54 24.44 -8.66
C PRO A 75 -6.55 25.27 -7.80
N ALA A 76 -6.72 26.61 -7.73
CA ALA A 76 -5.84 27.44 -6.91
C ALA A 76 -6.09 27.21 -5.42
N LYS A 77 -7.35 27.12 -5.00
CA LYS A 77 -7.71 26.80 -3.62
C LYS A 77 -7.34 25.36 -3.26
N THR A 78 -7.50 24.41 -4.19
CA THR A 78 -7.05 23.03 -4.00
C THR A 78 -5.55 23.00 -3.73
N LEU A 79 -4.72 23.67 -4.53
CA LEU A 79 -3.28 23.71 -4.36
C LEU A 79 -2.85 24.40 -3.05
N ASP A 80 -3.54 25.50 -2.66
CA ASP A 80 -3.30 26.16 -1.37
C ASP A 80 -3.59 25.21 -0.21
N ALA A 81 -4.73 24.54 -0.21
CA ALA A 81 -5.11 23.58 0.81
C ALA A 81 -4.09 22.42 0.92
N LEU A 82 -3.70 21.85 -0.21
CA LEU A 82 -2.68 20.79 -0.27
C LEU A 82 -1.32 21.28 0.23
N GLY A 83 -0.95 22.54 -0.07
CA GLY A 83 0.27 23.17 0.44
C GLY A 83 0.29 23.28 1.96
N ARG A 84 -0.85 23.57 2.58
CA ARG A 84 -1.02 23.63 4.04
C ARG A 84 -0.99 22.24 4.70
N LEU A 85 -1.50 21.22 4.03
CA LEU A 85 -1.44 19.82 4.50
C LEU A 85 -0.05 19.22 4.37
N LYS A 86 0.71 19.59 3.34
CA LYS A 86 2.02 18.99 3.05
C LYS A 86 3.01 19.23 4.19
N PRO A 87 3.57 18.18 4.80
CA PRO A 87 4.57 18.35 5.83
C PRO A 87 5.85 19.01 5.27
N PRO A 88 6.47 19.96 5.98
CA PRO A 88 7.71 20.59 5.52
C PRO A 88 8.82 19.55 5.26
N GLY A 89 9.33 19.50 4.04
CA GLY A 89 10.40 18.60 3.66
C GLY A 89 10.00 17.13 3.48
N ALA A 90 8.76 16.74 3.81
CA ALA A 90 8.24 15.40 3.57
C ALA A 90 7.35 15.35 2.32
N PRO A 91 7.22 14.18 1.67
CA PRO A 91 6.29 14.02 0.57
C PRO A 91 4.84 14.07 1.04
N LEU A 92 3.96 14.51 0.15
CA LEU A 92 2.52 14.27 0.22
C LEU A 92 2.09 13.58 -1.06
N VAL A 93 1.41 12.43 -0.93
CA VAL A 93 0.91 11.66 -2.07
C VAL A 93 -0.53 12.05 -2.35
N LEU A 94 -0.82 12.32 -3.61
CA LEU A 94 -2.17 12.59 -4.07
C LEU A 94 -2.71 11.36 -4.79
N ARG A 95 -3.72 10.74 -4.19
CA ARG A 95 -4.39 9.57 -4.77
C ARG A 95 -5.45 10.04 -5.75
N LEU A 96 -5.17 9.87 -7.03
CA LEU A 96 -6.08 10.23 -8.12
C LEU A 96 -7.03 9.06 -8.37
N HIS A 97 -8.24 9.15 -7.83
CA HIS A 97 -9.25 8.09 -7.89
C HIS A 97 -10.16 8.20 -9.12
N ARG A 98 -10.93 7.13 -9.41
CA ARG A 98 -11.90 7.06 -10.52
C ARG A 98 -11.29 7.17 -11.91
N PHE A 99 -10.11 6.58 -12.10
CA PHE A 99 -9.53 6.42 -13.43
C PHE A 99 -10.16 5.18 -14.10
N PHE A 100 -11.31 5.37 -14.74
CA PHE A 100 -12.10 4.28 -15.30
C PHE A 100 -11.55 3.81 -16.64
N TRP A 101 -11.48 2.48 -16.84
CA TRP A 101 -11.13 1.90 -18.11
C TRP A 101 -12.12 2.27 -19.22
N SER A 102 -13.41 2.36 -18.90
CA SER A 102 -14.45 2.77 -19.86
C SER A 102 -14.28 4.18 -20.44
N ASP A 103 -13.50 5.06 -19.77
CA ASP A 103 -13.20 6.40 -20.29
C ASP A 103 -12.18 6.38 -21.43
N GLY A 104 -11.50 5.25 -21.66
CA GLY A 104 -10.56 5.06 -22.77
C GLY A 104 -9.44 6.11 -22.81
N GLU A 105 -9.08 6.53 -24.04
CA GLU A 105 -8.01 7.51 -24.26
C GLU A 105 -8.31 8.91 -23.67
N ASP A 106 -9.57 9.30 -23.58
CA ASP A 106 -9.94 10.59 -22.98
C ASP A 106 -9.73 10.58 -21.47
N GLY A 107 -10.00 9.46 -20.80
CA GLY A 107 -9.62 9.24 -19.42
C GLY A 107 -8.10 9.35 -19.23
N VAL A 108 -7.32 8.68 -20.06
CA VAL A 108 -5.86 8.74 -20.00
C VAL A 108 -5.34 10.18 -20.16
N LYS A 109 -5.83 10.94 -21.13
CA LYS A 109 -5.45 12.37 -21.32
C LYS A 109 -5.80 13.22 -20.09
N ARG A 110 -7.01 13.03 -19.53
CA ARG A 110 -7.46 13.74 -18.33
C ARG A 110 -6.54 13.48 -17.15
N PHE A 111 -6.23 12.20 -16.89
CA PHE A 111 -5.36 11.84 -15.77
C PHE A 111 -3.89 12.24 -15.99
N LEU A 112 -3.39 12.24 -17.22
CA LEU A 112 -2.08 12.82 -17.54
C LEU A 112 -2.02 14.32 -17.22
N ALA A 113 -3.07 15.07 -17.55
CA ALA A 113 -3.15 16.48 -17.23
C ALA A 113 -3.17 16.73 -15.71
N LEU A 114 -4.01 15.98 -14.95
CA LEU A 114 -4.05 16.04 -13.49
C LEU A 114 -2.70 15.68 -12.86
N LYS A 115 -2.10 14.56 -13.28
CA LYS A 115 -0.78 14.12 -12.85
C LYS A 115 0.27 15.22 -13.08
N ASN A 116 0.32 15.79 -14.30
CA ASN A 116 1.27 16.84 -14.62
C ASN A 116 1.06 18.11 -13.77
N SER A 117 -0.19 18.50 -13.54
CA SER A 117 -0.52 19.62 -12.67
C SER A 117 0.04 19.43 -11.27
N TYR A 118 -0.25 18.29 -10.63
CA TYR A 118 0.19 18.05 -9.26
C TYR A 118 1.70 17.81 -9.14
N THR A 119 2.29 17.04 -10.07
CA THR A 119 3.73 16.77 -10.02
C THR A 119 4.57 18.01 -10.29
N SER A 120 4.10 18.96 -11.11
CA SER A 120 4.78 20.25 -11.31
C SER A 120 4.83 21.11 -10.04
N HIS A 121 3.90 20.91 -9.10
CA HIS A 121 3.88 21.54 -7.78
C HIS A 121 4.58 20.71 -6.69
N GLY A 122 5.30 19.65 -7.07
CA GLY A 122 6.13 18.87 -6.15
C GLY A 122 5.36 17.89 -5.27
N TYR A 123 4.18 17.45 -5.70
CA TYR A 123 3.45 16.36 -5.09
C TYR A 123 3.84 15.02 -5.72
N LEU A 124 3.73 13.94 -4.95
CA LEU A 124 3.75 12.59 -5.46
C LEU A 124 2.33 12.18 -5.87
N VAL A 125 2.22 11.29 -6.82
CA VAL A 125 0.93 10.84 -7.35
C VAL A 125 0.82 9.33 -7.27
N GLU A 126 -0.33 8.90 -6.85
CA GLU A 126 -0.83 7.54 -6.94
C GLU A 126 -2.06 7.51 -7.85
N LEU A 127 -2.18 6.49 -8.68
CA LEU A 127 -3.33 6.30 -9.55
C LEU A 127 -4.19 5.14 -9.06
N GLN A 128 -5.48 5.37 -8.88
CA GLN A 128 -6.48 4.31 -8.72
C GLN A 128 -7.03 3.96 -10.10
N LEU A 129 -6.47 2.92 -10.72
CA LEU A 129 -6.92 2.44 -12.02
C LEU A 129 -8.08 1.47 -11.85
N ARG A 130 -9.28 1.89 -12.28
CA ARG A 130 -10.54 1.17 -12.10
C ARG A 130 -10.84 0.27 -13.30
N TYR A 131 -11.21 -0.99 -13.02
CA TYR A 131 -11.70 -1.89 -14.06
C TYR A 131 -12.94 -1.33 -14.75
N HIS A 132 -13.96 -0.91 -14.03
CA HIS A 132 -15.18 -0.22 -14.47
C HIS A 132 -15.42 -0.27 -16.01
N PRO A 133 -15.77 -1.44 -16.58
CA PRO A 133 -15.89 -1.62 -18.04
C PRO A 133 -17.23 -1.05 -18.55
N SER A 134 -17.21 -0.64 -19.83
CA SER A 134 -18.47 -0.54 -20.58
C SER A 134 -19.05 -1.95 -20.84
N PRO A 135 -20.34 -2.06 -21.20
CA PRO A 135 -20.92 -3.37 -21.52
C PRO A 135 -20.16 -4.18 -22.59
N ALA A 136 -19.50 -3.50 -23.53
CA ALA A 136 -18.71 -4.15 -24.58
C ALA A 136 -17.31 -4.60 -24.09
N GLN A 137 -16.82 -4.04 -23.00
CA GLN A 137 -15.52 -4.35 -22.42
C GLN A 137 -15.59 -5.41 -21.32
N GLU A 138 -16.78 -5.63 -20.74
CA GLU A 138 -16.98 -6.54 -19.61
C GLU A 138 -16.47 -7.95 -19.96
N GLY A 139 -15.51 -8.45 -19.16
CA GLY A 139 -14.91 -9.77 -19.32
C GLY A 139 -13.77 -9.84 -20.35
N ASP A 140 -13.46 -8.78 -21.10
CA ASP A 140 -12.29 -8.75 -21.99
C ASP A 140 -11.01 -8.45 -21.19
N ILE A 141 -10.53 -9.47 -20.48
CA ILE A 141 -9.32 -9.37 -19.65
C ILE A 141 -8.07 -9.11 -20.50
N ALA A 142 -8.03 -9.55 -21.77
CA ALA A 142 -6.90 -9.27 -22.65
C ALA A 142 -6.80 -7.77 -22.99
N ALA A 143 -7.94 -7.14 -23.33
CA ALA A 143 -7.98 -5.68 -23.55
C ALA A 143 -7.71 -4.90 -22.27
N TRP A 144 -8.22 -5.36 -21.12
CA TRP A 144 -7.92 -4.77 -19.81
C TRP A 144 -6.42 -4.77 -19.51
N THR A 145 -5.75 -5.91 -19.61
CA THR A 145 -4.31 -6.02 -19.32
C THR A 145 -3.47 -5.19 -20.28
N LYS A 146 -3.90 -5.06 -21.55
CA LYS A 146 -3.27 -4.13 -22.49
C LYS A 146 -3.41 -2.68 -22.00
N HIS A 147 -4.60 -2.26 -21.59
CA HIS A 147 -4.83 -0.92 -21.03
C HIS A 147 -3.97 -0.66 -19.78
N VAL A 148 -3.89 -1.63 -18.87
CA VAL A 148 -3.01 -1.53 -17.68
C VAL A 148 -1.55 -1.30 -18.09
N ARG A 149 -1.02 -2.07 -19.06
CA ARG A 149 0.35 -1.87 -19.55
C ARG A 149 0.55 -0.48 -20.16
N ASP A 150 -0.41 -0.01 -20.96
CA ASP A 150 -0.37 1.32 -21.57
C ASP A 150 -0.37 2.42 -20.50
N VAL A 151 -1.13 2.27 -19.41
CA VAL A 151 -1.12 3.20 -18.25
C VAL A 151 0.22 3.17 -17.55
N VAL A 152 0.76 2.00 -17.23
CA VAL A 152 2.09 1.88 -16.60
C VAL A 152 3.17 2.54 -17.46
N ASP A 153 3.16 2.31 -18.76
CA ASP A 153 4.13 2.90 -19.68
C ASP A 153 4.08 4.43 -19.71
N ARG A 154 2.86 4.99 -19.79
CA ARG A 154 2.66 6.45 -19.95
C ARG A 154 2.84 7.23 -18.66
N PHE A 155 2.51 6.64 -17.52
CA PHE A 155 2.57 7.32 -16.22
C PHE A 155 3.84 7.00 -15.43
N GLY A 156 4.32 5.77 -15.50
CA GLY A 156 5.48 5.29 -14.72
C GLY A 156 6.81 5.92 -15.11
N ALA A 157 6.89 6.57 -16.28
CA ALA A 157 8.08 7.33 -16.69
C ALA A 157 8.35 8.57 -15.82
N ASP A 158 7.32 9.14 -15.16
CA ASP A 158 7.50 10.22 -14.20
C ASP A 158 7.87 9.64 -12.82
N PRO A 159 9.05 9.92 -12.26
CA PRO A 159 9.47 9.37 -10.97
C PRO A 159 8.63 9.85 -9.78
N ARG A 160 7.73 10.81 -9.99
CA ARG A 160 6.77 11.27 -8.99
C ARG A 160 5.45 10.50 -9.02
N VAL A 161 5.22 9.66 -10.02
CA VAL A 161 4.18 8.64 -9.95
C VAL A 161 4.77 7.46 -9.17
N VAL A 162 4.29 7.30 -7.94
CA VAL A 162 4.90 6.36 -6.98
C VAL A 162 4.12 5.09 -6.79
N ALA A 163 2.83 5.08 -7.12
CA ALA A 163 2.00 3.90 -7.01
C ALA A 163 0.89 3.85 -8.07
N ILE A 164 0.52 2.64 -8.44
CA ILE A 164 -0.70 2.33 -9.18
C ILE A 164 -1.46 1.26 -8.39
N GLN A 165 -2.66 1.63 -7.96
CA GLN A 165 -3.65 0.70 -7.45
C GLN A 165 -4.40 0.11 -8.65
N VAL A 166 -4.42 -1.21 -8.74
CA VAL A 166 -5.15 -1.94 -9.79
C VAL A 166 -6.49 -2.36 -9.24
N THR A 167 -7.57 -1.94 -9.87
CA THR A 167 -8.96 -2.07 -9.44
C THR A 167 -9.29 -1.28 -8.17
N ASN A 168 -10.53 -1.33 -7.71
CA ASN A 168 -10.96 -0.76 -6.43
C ASN A 168 -11.98 -1.65 -5.74
N GLU A 169 -11.70 -2.03 -4.49
CA GLU A 169 -12.62 -2.72 -3.58
C GLU A 169 -13.37 -3.90 -4.24
N VAL A 170 -12.64 -4.78 -4.94
CA VAL A 170 -13.23 -5.89 -5.72
C VAL A 170 -14.06 -6.86 -4.85
N ASN A 171 -13.85 -6.84 -3.55
CA ASN A 171 -14.68 -7.58 -2.61
C ASN A 171 -16.09 -6.98 -2.39
N LEU A 172 -16.33 -5.70 -2.77
CA LEU A 172 -17.66 -5.08 -2.67
C LEU A 172 -18.45 -5.30 -3.97
N THR A 173 -19.52 -6.08 -3.91
CA THR A 173 -20.27 -6.53 -5.09
C THR A 173 -21.56 -5.74 -5.37
N PHE A 174 -21.85 -4.69 -4.60
CA PHE A 174 -23.15 -4.01 -4.60
C PHE A 174 -23.10 -2.52 -5.00
N SER A 175 -21.94 -1.96 -5.27
CA SER A 175 -21.80 -0.52 -5.54
C SER A 175 -20.88 -0.25 -6.75
N PRO A 176 -21.39 -0.33 -7.99
CA PRO A 176 -20.57 -0.19 -9.21
C PRO A 176 -19.87 1.17 -9.35
N ASP A 177 -20.40 2.21 -8.73
CA ASP A 177 -19.78 3.54 -8.77
C ASP A 177 -18.61 3.68 -7.81
N SER A 178 -18.69 3.06 -6.65
CA SER A 178 -17.63 3.12 -5.63
C SER A 178 -16.64 1.96 -5.72
N SER A 179 -17.07 0.79 -6.23
CA SER A 179 -16.24 -0.41 -6.28
C SER A 179 -16.33 -1.13 -7.61
N ASP A 180 -15.34 -1.97 -7.92
CA ASP A 180 -15.31 -2.77 -9.15
C ASP A 180 -15.92 -4.17 -8.97
N GLY A 181 -16.19 -4.58 -7.73
CA GLY A 181 -16.62 -5.95 -7.41
C GLY A 181 -17.98 -6.37 -7.97
N SER A 182 -18.81 -5.44 -8.42
CA SER A 182 -20.10 -5.74 -9.09
C SER A 182 -19.94 -6.27 -10.51
N TYR A 183 -18.76 -6.10 -11.13
CA TYR A 183 -18.46 -6.61 -12.47
C TYR A 183 -18.01 -8.07 -12.42
N LYS A 184 -18.51 -8.89 -13.33
CA LYS A 184 -18.22 -10.34 -13.36
C LYS A 184 -16.73 -10.64 -13.54
N GLY A 185 -16.05 -9.85 -14.36
CA GLY A 185 -14.61 -10.00 -14.64
C GLY A 185 -13.70 -9.36 -13.58
N ALA A 186 -14.23 -8.74 -12.52
CA ALA A 186 -13.42 -7.91 -11.61
C ALA A 186 -12.29 -8.65 -10.91
N LYS A 187 -12.52 -9.90 -10.46
CA LYS A 187 -11.48 -10.70 -9.79
C LYS A 187 -10.35 -11.08 -10.74
N ASP A 188 -10.68 -11.46 -11.97
CA ASP A 188 -9.70 -11.77 -13.00
C ASP A 188 -8.96 -10.50 -13.44
N ALA A 189 -9.68 -9.37 -13.54
CA ALA A 189 -9.10 -8.07 -13.85
C ALA A 189 -8.10 -7.63 -12.76
N LEU A 190 -8.40 -7.87 -11.49
CA LEU A 190 -7.46 -7.64 -10.39
C LEU A 190 -6.20 -8.49 -10.56
N ILE A 191 -6.35 -9.80 -10.67
CA ILE A 191 -5.22 -10.74 -10.73
C ILE A 191 -4.35 -10.44 -11.96
N GLN A 192 -4.94 -10.44 -13.15
CA GLN A 192 -4.22 -10.27 -14.39
C GLN A 192 -3.71 -8.83 -14.57
N GLY A 193 -4.44 -7.85 -14.06
CA GLY A 193 -4.03 -6.45 -14.06
C GLY A 193 -2.78 -6.20 -13.22
N VAL A 194 -2.71 -6.74 -11.99
CA VAL A 194 -1.53 -6.63 -11.12
C VAL A 194 -0.32 -7.29 -11.76
N ILE A 195 -0.46 -8.49 -12.31
CA ILE A 195 0.63 -9.20 -13.01
C ILE A 195 1.10 -8.36 -14.21
N ALA A 196 0.16 -7.88 -15.04
CA ALA A 196 0.47 -7.08 -16.22
C ALA A 196 1.16 -5.75 -15.88
N ALA A 197 0.72 -5.08 -14.81
CA ALA A 197 1.33 -3.84 -14.34
C ALA A 197 2.77 -4.06 -13.86
N GLN A 198 3.00 -5.11 -13.08
CA GLN A 198 4.32 -5.42 -12.55
C GLN A 198 5.29 -5.87 -13.64
N ASP A 199 4.83 -6.63 -14.63
CA ASP A 199 5.64 -7.03 -15.78
C ASP A 199 6.06 -5.81 -16.61
N GLU A 200 5.12 -4.90 -16.89
CA GLU A 200 5.41 -3.69 -17.65
C GLU A 200 6.36 -2.76 -16.88
N LYS A 201 6.14 -2.56 -15.59
CA LYS A 201 7.04 -1.83 -14.70
C LYS A 201 8.48 -2.38 -14.78
N ARG A 202 8.63 -3.72 -14.69
CA ARG A 202 9.94 -4.40 -14.79
C ARG A 202 10.55 -4.22 -16.17
N ARG A 203 9.75 -4.38 -17.22
CA ARG A 203 10.18 -4.23 -18.61
C ARG A 203 10.69 -2.81 -18.91
N ARG A 204 10.06 -1.78 -18.30
CA ARG A 204 10.45 -0.38 -18.45
C ARG A 204 11.53 0.08 -17.49
N GLY A 205 11.80 -0.67 -16.42
CA GLY A 205 12.78 -0.29 -15.39
C GLY A 205 12.28 0.85 -14.48
N TYR A 206 10.98 0.93 -14.23
CA TYR A 206 10.37 1.94 -13.35
C TYR A 206 10.45 1.50 -11.88
N ASP A 207 11.66 1.42 -11.34
CA ASP A 207 11.92 0.86 -10.00
C ASP A 207 11.21 1.64 -8.86
N GLN A 208 10.84 2.91 -9.08
CA GLN A 208 10.15 3.75 -8.11
C GLN A 208 8.65 3.50 -8.03
N LEU A 209 8.06 2.90 -9.07
CA LEU A 209 6.62 2.66 -9.14
C LEU A 209 6.25 1.44 -8.31
N GLU A 210 5.22 1.52 -7.49
CA GLU A 210 4.67 0.42 -6.70
C GLU A 210 3.33 -0.02 -7.27
N ILE A 211 3.12 -1.33 -7.31
CA ILE A 211 1.88 -1.94 -7.81
C ILE A 211 1.20 -2.70 -6.67
N GLY A 212 -0.08 -2.43 -6.48
CA GLY A 212 -0.87 -3.10 -5.46
C GLY A 212 -2.36 -2.98 -5.70
N PHE A 213 -3.13 -3.42 -4.72
CA PHE A 213 -4.60 -3.36 -4.72
C PHE A 213 -5.14 -3.11 -3.32
N ASN A 214 -6.39 -2.66 -3.24
CA ASN A 214 -7.08 -2.42 -1.98
C ASN A 214 -8.20 -3.44 -1.71
N TRP A 215 -8.53 -3.55 -0.43
CA TRP A 215 -9.61 -4.35 0.10
C TRP A 215 -10.42 -3.52 1.11
N ALA A 216 -11.73 -3.47 0.92
CA ALA A 216 -12.61 -2.79 1.85
C ALA A 216 -13.01 -3.72 2.99
N TYR A 217 -12.78 -3.28 4.24
CA TYR A 217 -13.20 -4.05 5.41
C TYR A 217 -14.72 -4.07 5.55
N ARG A 218 -15.25 -5.28 5.73
CA ARG A 218 -16.67 -5.52 6.07
C ARG A 218 -16.77 -6.49 7.24
N SER A 219 -17.89 -6.39 7.96
CA SER A 219 -18.18 -7.25 9.10
C SER A 219 -18.92 -8.56 8.73
N THR A 220 -18.82 -9.02 7.47
CA THR A 220 -19.46 -10.26 6.97
C THR A 220 -18.40 -11.30 6.57
N PRO A 221 -17.89 -12.11 7.52
CA PRO A 221 -16.67 -12.90 7.33
C PRO A 221 -16.75 -13.96 6.22
N ASP A 222 -17.89 -14.62 6.02
CA ASP A 222 -17.98 -15.78 5.12
C ASP A 222 -17.87 -15.39 3.63
N GLU A 223 -18.41 -14.24 3.23
CA GLU A 223 -18.30 -13.74 1.86
C GLU A 223 -16.88 -13.31 1.53
N GLU A 224 -16.19 -12.76 2.51
CA GLU A 224 -14.82 -12.28 2.34
C GLU A 224 -13.83 -13.42 2.13
N LYS A 225 -13.97 -14.52 2.85
CA LYS A 225 -13.09 -15.68 2.71
C LYS A 225 -13.04 -16.19 1.26
N SER A 226 -14.20 -16.26 0.60
CA SER A 226 -14.30 -16.73 -0.79
C SER A 226 -13.55 -15.82 -1.78
N PHE A 227 -13.48 -14.52 -1.51
CA PHE A 227 -12.68 -13.57 -2.30
C PHE A 227 -11.17 -13.90 -2.20
N TRP A 228 -10.65 -14.10 -0.99
CA TRP A 228 -9.24 -14.40 -0.76
C TRP A 228 -8.85 -15.80 -1.25
N GLU A 229 -9.74 -16.78 -1.14
CA GLU A 229 -9.58 -18.11 -1.73
C GLU A 229 -9.50 -18.03 -3.26
N TYR A 230 -10.32 -17.20 -3.89
CA TYR A 230 -10.25 -16.95 -5.34
C TYR A 230 -8.87 -16.39 -5.75
N LEU A 231 -8.33 -15.42 -5.01
CA LEU A 231 -7.00 -14.88 -5.28
C LEU A 231 -5.90 -15.95 -5.15
N ARG A 232 -6.02 -16.87 -4.18
CA ARG A 232 -5.12 -18.02 -4.03
C ARG A 232 -5.19 -18.95 -5.24
N ASP A 233 -6.40 -19.36 -5.61
CA ASP A 233 -6.62 -20.44 -6.57
C ASP A 233 -6.38 -20.00 -8.03
N HIS A 234 -6.64 -18.75 -8.33
CA HIS A 234 -6.50 -18.19 -9.69
C HIS A 234 -5.27 -17.29 -9.88
N GLY A 235 -4.79 -16.66 -8.82
CA GLY A 235 -3.62 -15.78 -8.86
C GLY A 235 -2.31 -16.49 -8.48
N GLY A 236 -2.35 -17.25 -7.41
CA GLY A 236 -1.23 -18.05 -6.93
C GLY A 236 0.08 -17.25 -6.75
N PRO A 237 1.23 -17.94 -6.84
CA PRO A 237 2.54 -17.29 -6.64
C PRO A 237 2.86 -16.18 -7.62
N ALA A 238 2.31 -16.20 -8.84
CA ALA A 238 2.54 -15.16 -9.84
C ALA A 238 1.91 -13.82 -9.42
N PHE A 239 0.67 -13.87 -8.93
CA PHE A 239 -0.02 -12.71 -8.40
C PHE A 239 0.68 -12.16 -7.15
N VAL A 240 0.95 -13.04 -6.16
CA VAL A 240 1.62 -12.66 -4.91
C VAL A 240 3.00 -12.06 -5.17
N GLY A 241 3.79 -12.63 -6.08
CA GLY A 241 5.11 -12.13 -6.47
C GLY A 241 5.08 -10.85 -7.30
N SER A 242 3.88 -10.38 -7.69
CA SER A 242 3.66 -9.14 -8.43
C SER A 242 3.17 -7.99 -7.54
N LEU A 243 2.93 -8.24 -6.25
CA LEU A 243 2.50 -7.24 -5.30
C LEU A 243 3.70 -6.52 -4.69
N ASP A 244 3.71 -5.19 -4.75
CA ASP A 244 4.62 -4.36 -3.96
C ASP A 244 3.93 -3.95 -2.63
N TRP A 245 2.60 -3.92 -2.57
CA TRP A 245 1.78 -3.62 -1.40
C TRP A 245 0.36 -4.18 -1.53
N ILE A 246 -0.34 -4.29 -0.40
CA ILE A 246 -1.80 -4.46 -0.31
C ILE A 246 -2.37 -3.33 0.53
N ALA A 247 -3.66 -3.03 0.38
CA ALA A 247 -4.24 -1.96 1.17
C ALA A 247 -5.55 -2.30 1.85
N LEU A 248 -5.80 -1.54 2.91
CA LEU A 248 -7.04 -1.51 3.67
C LEU A 248 -7.78 -0.20 3.39
N ASP A 249 -9.05 -0.32 3.03
CA ASP A 249 -10.03 0.75 3.06
C ASP A 249 -10.96 0.52 4.26
N ALA A 250 -10.95 1.46 5.21
CA ALA A 250 -11.64 1.29 6.48
C ALA A 250 -12.29 2.58 6.96
N TYR A 251 -13.59 2.52 7.16
CA TYR A 251 -14.43 3.65 7.57
C TYR A 251 -15.22 3.30 8.84
N PRO A 252 -14.56 3.23 10.01
CA PRO A 252 -15.25 2.91 11.26
C PRO A 252 -16.28 3.98 11.60
N GLY A 253 -17.42 3.52 12.12
CA GLY A 253 -18.57 4.39 12.40
C GLY A 253 -19.34 4.87 11.18
N THR A 254 -18.97 4.41 9.97
CA THR A 254 -19.68 4.69 8.73
C THR A 254 -20.24 3.43 8.11
N PHE A 255 -19.37 2.47 7.74
CA PHE A 255 -19.80 1.25 7.04
C PHE A 255 -19.66 -0.01 7.91
N PHE A 256 -18.86 0.06 8.97
CA PHE A 256 -18.73 -1.05 9.91
C PHE A 256 -18.50 -0.53 11.32
N PRO A 257 -18.54 -1.34 12.36
CA PRO A 257 -19.45 -1.21 13.47
C PRO A 257 -19.71 0.25 13.82
N PRO A 258 -20.95 0.65 14.09
CA PRO A 258 -21.26 1.99 14.55
C PRO A 258 -20.39 2.35 15.73
N VAL A 259 -19.68 3.46 15.66
CA VAL A 259 -18.80 3.94 16.74
C VAL A 259 -19.65 4.77 17.70
N ASN A 260 -20.38 4.10 18.56
CA ASN A 260 -21.24 4.75 19.55
C ASN A 260 -20.52 5.04 20.88
N THR A 261 -19.33 4.45 21.05
CA THR A 261 -18.53 4.58 22.26
C THR A 261 -17.27 5.38 21.99
N PRO A 262 -16.84 6.31 22.85
CA PRO A 262 -15.56 6.98 22.73
C PRO A 262 -14.41 5.95 22.59
N GLY A 263 -13.60 6.07 21.54
CA GLY A 263 -12.50 5.13 21.27
C GLY A 263 -12.88 3.87 20.52
N GLY A 264 -14.17 3.59 20.27
CA GLY A 264 -14.62 2.39 19.56
C GLY A 264 -14.09 2.29 18.12
N GLU A 265 -13.73 3.41 17.51
CA GLU A 265 -13.03 3.43 16.21
C GLU A 265 -11.67 2.72 16.27
N ARG A 266 -11.01 2.73 17.44
CA ARG A 266 -9.72 2.03 17.62
C ARG A 266 -9.90 0.52 17.58
N ASP A 267 -10.90 0.00 18.29
CA ASP A 267 -11.23 -1.44 18.28
C ASP A 267 -11.65 -1.89 16.88
N ALA A 268 -12.47 -1.10 16.21
CA ALA A 268 -12.90 -1.37 14.85
C ALA A 268 -11.71 -1.46 13.87
N LEU A 269 -10.73 -0.57 14.00
CA LEU A 269 -9.53 -0.59 13.15
C LEU A 269 -8.57 -1.72 13.48
N ILE A 270 -8.39 -2.09 14.75
CA ILE A 270 -7.59 -3.26 15.13
C ILE A 270 -8.21 -4.54 14.54
N ASN A 271 -9.53 -4.66 14.58
CA ASN A 271 -10.22 -5.77 13.92
C ASN A 271 -9.99 -5.77 12.41
N ALA A 272 -10.10 -4.61 11.74
CA ALA A 272 -9.87 -4.50 10.30
C ALA A 272 -8.43 -4.87 9.92
N LEU A 273 -7.45 -4.37 10.65
CA LEU A 273 -6.03 -4.65 10.44
C LEU A 273 -5.68 -6.12 10.65
N SER A 274 -6.11 -6.69 11.77
CA SER A 274 -5.87 -8.11 12.09
C SER A 274 -6.59 -9.04 11.11
N THR A 275 -7.84 -8.72 10.76
CA THR A 275 -8.60 -9.49 9.79
C THR A 275 -7.91 -9.50 8.42
N LEU A 276 -7.42 -8.37 7.95
CA LEU A 276 -6.66 -8.32 6.70
C LEU A 276 -5.33 -9.06 6.81
N ARG A 277 -4.51 -8.70 7.81
CA ARG A 277 -3.10 -9.12 7.89
C ARG A 277 -2.93 -10.56 8.36
N ASP A 278 -3.69 -10.95 9.38
CA ASP A 278 -3.46 -12.21 10.09
C ASP A 278 -4.51 -13.28 9.73
N CYS A 279 -5.69 -12.88 9.19
CA CYS A 279 -6.71 -13.82 8.73
C CYS A 279 -6.65 -14.01 7.21
N TYR A 280 -6.91 -12.98 6.41
CA TYR A 280 -7.20 -13.14 4.99
C TYR A 280 -5.97 -13.12 4.08
N ALA A 281 -5.00 -12.23 4.29
CA ALA A 281 -3.78 -12.21 3.48
C ALA A 281 -3.05 -13.57 3.46
N PRO A 282 -2.95 -14.31 4.59
CA PRO A 282 -2.41 -15.68 4.60
C PRO A 282 -3.19 -16.65 3.73
N VAL A 283 -4.53 -16.53 3.63
CA VAL A 283 -5.35 -17.41 2.77
C VAL A 283 -4.91 -17.27 1.31
N ALA A 284 -4.64 -16.06 0.84
CA ALA A 284 -4.13 -15.81 -0.52
C ALA A 284 -2.62 -16.08 -0.66
N GLY A 285 -1.92 -16.47 0.40
CA GLY A 285 -0.46 -16.69 0.41
C GLY A 285 0.35 -15.39 0.41
N ILE A 286 -0.26 -14.25 0.78
CA ILE A 286 0.43 -12.95 0.84
C ILE A 286 1.19 -12.85 2.16
N PRO A 287 2.55 -12.76 2.11
CA PRO A 287 3.35 -12.76 3.33
C PRO A 287 3.26 -11.42 4.07
N PRO A 288 3.49 -11.39 5.40
CA PRO A 288 3.47 -10.15 6.19
C PRO A 288 4.59 -9.17 5.81
N SER A 289 5.56 -9.60 4.99
CA SER A 289 6.60 -8.72 4.44
C SER A 289 6.10 -7.80 3.32
N VAL A 290 4.94 -8.08 2.70
CA VAL A 290 4.29 -7.15 1.78
C VAL A 290 3.74 -5.98 2.58
N PRO A 291 4.14 -4.73 2.32
CA PRO A 291 3.65 -3.55 3.05
C PRO A 291 2.13 -3.41 2.99
N LEU A 292 1.57 -2.87 4.06
CA LEU A 292 0.17 -2.49 4.12
C LEU A 292 0.05 -0.97 3.92
N HIS A 293 -0.79 -0.56 3.00
CA HIS A 293 -1.23 0.82 2.83
C HIS A 293 -2.63 1.00 3.40
N ILE A 294 -2.92 2.18 3.90
CA ILE A 294 -4.29 2.61 4.21
C ILE A 294 -4.68 3.57 3.08
N GLU A 295 -5.41 3.06 2.09
CA GLU A 295 -5.69 3.82 0.87
C GLU A 295 -6.96 4.65 0.95
N GLU A 296 -7.92 4.20 1.75
CA GLU A 296 -9.10 4.99 2.08
C GLU A 296 -9.42 4.89 3.55
N ASN A 297 -9.40 6.04 4.21
CA ASN A 297 -9.83 6.19 5.59
C ASN A 297 -10.40 7.58 5.78
N GLY A 298 -11.52 7.68 6.45
CA GLY A 298 -12.19 8.96 6.65
C GLY A 298 -13.38 8.81 7.58
N PHE A 299 -13.97 9.95 7.92
CA PHE A 299 -15.20 10.05 8.69
C PHE A 299 -16.02 11.22 8.17
N PRO A 300 -17.25 10.98 7.66
CA PRO A 300 -18.06 12.06 7.10
C PRO A 300 -18.66 12.92 8.18
N THR A 301 -18.95 14.17 7.83
CA THR A 301 -19.70 15.08 8.70
C THR A 301 -21.14 15.17 8.26
N SER A 302 -22.06 15.20 9.19
CA SER A 302 -23.48 15.50 9.01
C SER A 302 -24.10 15.67 10.38
N GLU A 303 -24.81 16.78 10.60
CA GLU A 303 -25.47 17.01 11.88
C GLU A 303 -26.70 16.10 12.05
N PRO A 304 -27.08 15.77 13.29
CA PRO A 304 -26.39 16.10 14.54
C PRO A 304 -25.32 15.09 14.98
N GLU A 305 -25.27 13.90 14.38
CA GLU A 305 -24.52 12.74 14.92
C GLU A 305 -23.04 12.78 14.53
N ARG A 306 -22.70 13.48 13.45
CA ARG A 306 -21.34 13.54 12.87
C ARG A 306 -20.84 14.96 12.80
N SER A 307 -20.65 15.58 13.99
CA SER A 307 -20.17 16.96 14.08
C SER A 307 -18.74 17.11 13.56
N TYR A 308 -18.36 18.33 13.18
CA TYR A 308 -16.99 18.67 12.77
C TYR A 308 -15.96 18.37 13.90
N ALA A 309 -16.35 18.60 15.16
CA ALA A 309 -15.50 18.26 16.29
C ALA A 309 -15.31 16.74 16.42
N ARG A 310 -16.35 15.95 16.14
CA ARG A 310 -16.27 14.49 16.14
C ARG A 310 -15.39 13.97 15.02
N GLN A 311 -15.48 14.53 13.83
CA GLN A 311 -14.58 14.20 12.71
C GLN A 311 -13.11 14.43 13.11
N ALA A 312 -12.80 15.58 13.72
CA ALA A 312 -11.44 15.88 14.17
C ALA A 312 -10.91 14.89 15.20
N GLN A 313 -11.74 14.53 16.19
CA GLN A 313 -11.38 13.54 17.22
C GLN A 313 -11.13 12.16 16.62
N ILE A 314 -12.02 11.71 15.73
CA ILE A 314 -11.89 10.40 15.08
C ILE A 314 -10.65 10.39 14.17
N ALA A 315 -10.39 11.45 13.41
CA ALA A 315 -9.20 11.55 12.58
C ALA A 315 -7.91 11.40 13.41
N GLU A 316 -7.83 12.06 14.57
CA GLU A 316 -6.68 11.91 15.46
C GLU A 316 -6.52 10.46 15.97
N ASN A 317 -7.59 9.87 16.47
CA ASN A 317 -7.57 8.51 17.00
C ASN A 317 -7.18 7.48 15.93
N MET A 318 -7.73 7.59 14.73
CA MET A 318 -7.43 6.66 13.63
C MET A 318 -5.98 6.79 13.16
N ILE A 319 -5.51 8.00 12.88
CA ILE A 319 -4.16 8.21 12.36
C ILE A 319 -3.09 7.80 13.38
N ARG A 320 -3.29 8.13 14.66
CA ARG A 320 -2.37 7.69 15.71
C ARG A 320 -2.37 6.17 15.85
N LEU A 321 -3.52 5.52 15.75
CA LEU A 321 -3.58 4.06 15.78
C LEU A 321 -2.78 3.44 14.61
N PHE A 322 -2.98 3.89 13.39
CA PHE A 322 -2.22 3.37 12.25
C PHE A 322 -0.71 3.56 12.41
N HIS A 323 -0.29 4.70 12.97
CA HIS A 323 1.13 4.92 13.27
C HIS A 323 1.62 3.99 14.39
N ASP A 324 0.92 3.91 15.52
CA ASP A 324 1.36 3.14 16.68
C ASP A 324 1.46 1.64 16.36
N TYR A 325 0.57 1.13 15.52
CA TYR A 325 0.54 -0.27 15.09
C TYR A 325 1.25 -0.51 13.74
N SER A 326 1.99 0.47 13.23
CA SER A 326 2.67 0.32 11.95
C SER A 326 3.70 -0.82 11.94
N ALA A 327 4.36 -1.06 13.06
CA ALA A 327 5.29 -2.19 13.20
C ALA A 327 4.59 -3.55 13.32
N ASN A 328 3.38 -3.61 13.92
CA ASN A 328 2.61 -4.85 14.03
C ASN A 328 2.14 -5.35 12.66
N TYR A 329 1.60 -4.44 11.86
CA TYR A 329 0.91 -4.78 10.62
C TYR A 329 1.69 -4.37 9.37
N ASN A 330 2.94 -3.88 9.53
CA ASN A 330 3.78 -3.40 8.42
C ASN A 330 3.10 -2.28 7.61
N ILE A 331 2.52 -1.27 8.31
CA ILE A 331 1.84 -0.15 7.67
C ILE A 331 2.87 0.87 7.20
N ALA A 332 2.89 1.20 5.92
CA ALA A 332 3.83 2.14 5.32
C ALA A 332 3.18 3.48 4.93
N ASP A 333 1.95 3.44 4.48
CA ASP A 333 1.26 4.54 3.84
C ASP A 333 -0.10 4.81 4.47
N TYR A 334 -0.51 6.10 4.43
CA TYR A 334 -1.82 6.53 4.90
C TYR A 334 -2.42 7.59 3.97
N ARG A 335 -3.67 7.40 3.55
CA ARG A 335 -4.46 8.33 2.73
C ARG A 335 -5.76 8.68 3.44
N TRP A 336 -6.01 9.98 3.60
CA TRP A 336 -7.31 10.47 4.01
C TRP A 336 -8.24 10.61 2.80
N PHE A 337 -9.49 10.19 2.93
CA PHE A 337 -10.55 10.40 1.97
C PHE A 337 -11.61 11.34 2.56
N ASP A 338 -11.81 12.57 2.03
CA ASP A 338 -11.10 13.24 0.96
C ASP A 338 -10.73 14.70 1.36
N LEU A 339 -10.30 15.55 0.43
CA LEU A 339 -9.88 16.92 0.75
C LEU A 339 -11.08 17.84 1.00
N ARG A 340 -12.13 17.76 0.18
CA ARG A 340 -13.23 18.72 0.14
C ARG A 340 -14.57 18.02 0.00
N ASP A 341 -15.57 18.47 0.74
CA ASP A 341 -16.94 18.00 0.57
C ASP A 341 -17.44 18.18 -0.87
N ALA A 342 -18.23 17.25 -1.34
CA ALA A 342 -18.98 17.43 -2.58
C ALA A 342 -20.14 18.43 -2.38
N ASP A 343 -20.84 18.34 -1.25
CA ASP A 343 -21.89 19.28 -0.82
C ASP A 343 -21.98 19.30 0.71
N SER A 344 -21.51 20.38 1.32
CA SER A 344 -21.54 20.57 2.78
C SER A 344 -22.95 20.84 3.35
N THR A 345 -23.94 21.00 2.49
CA THR A 345 -25.35 21.24 2.88
C THR A 345 -26.23 20.00 2.69
N SER A 346 -25.69 18.95 2.09
CA SER A 346 -26.44 17.73 1.82
C SER A 346 -26.78 16.97 3.10
N SER A 347 -27.99 16.40 3.15
CA SER A 347 -28.34 15.41 4.18
C SER A 347 -27.70 14.04 3.94
N ASN A 348 -27.12 13.81 2.75
CA ASN A 348 -26.36 12.61 2.44
C ASN A 348 -24.94 12.75 2.97
N PHE A 349 -24.63 12.06 4.05
CA PHE A 349 -23.32 12.11 4.68
C PHE A 349 -22.17 11.73 3.74
N GLN A 350 -22.41 10.90 2.74
CA GLN A 350 -21.41 10.49 1.76
C GLN A 350 -20.82 11.66 0.96
N GLN A 351 -21.50 12.80 0.93
CA GLN A 351 -21.00 14.01 0.29
C GLN A 351 -20.15 14.89 1.20
N GLN A 352 -19.87 14.45 2.44
CA GLN A 352 -19.25 15.27 3.49
C GLN A 352 -18.01 14.63 4.15
N TYR A 353 -17.20 13.88 3.39
CA TYR A 353 -15.94 13.29 3.89
C TYR A 353 -14.80 14.31 3.99
N GLY A 354 -14.91 15.44 3.31
CA GLY A 354 -13.87 16.43 3.18
C GLY A 354 -13.29 16.92 4.51
N LEU A 355 -12.00 17.20 4.51
CA LEU A 355 -11.36 18.02 5.57
C LEU A 355 -11.75 19.48 5.44
N MET A 356 -12.24 19.88 4.29
CA MET A 356 -12.79 21.19 3.99
C MET A 356 -14.23 21.10 3.55
N ARG A 357 -14.97 22.16 3.75
CA ARG A 357 -16.28 22.35 3.15
C ARG A 357 -16.15 22.53 1.63
N ASP A 358 -17.26 22.44 0.94
CA ASP A 358 -17.36 22.63 -0.52
C ASP A 358 -16.91 24.03 -1.01
N ASP A 359 -16.90 25.04 -0.12
CA ASP A 359 -16.39 26.39 -0.37
C ASP A 359 -14.90 26.57 -0.02
N TYR A 360 -14.21 25.50 0.38
CA TYR A 360 -12.83 25.44 0.89
C TYR A 360 -12.65 26.05 2.29
N THR A 361 -13.70 26.29 3.04
CA THR A 361 -13.58 26.59 4.46
C THR A 361 -13.06 25.35 5.21
N PRO A 362 -11.93 25.42 5.94
CA PRO A 362 -11.41 24.27 6.65
C PRO A 362 -12.33 23.85 7.80
N LYS A 363 -12.53 22.54 7.96
CA LYS A 363 -13.11 21.96 9.16
C LYS A 363 -12.01 21.74 10.22
N PRO A 364 -12.33 21.61 11.51
CA PRO A 364 -11.32 21.37 12.57
C PRO A 364 -10.39 20.17 12.27
N ALA A 365 -10.90 19.13 11.61
CA ALA A 365 -10.13 17.97 11.21
C ALA A 365 -8.96 18.29 10.25
N PHE A 366 -9.06 19.38 9.47
CA PHE A 366 -7.99 19.81 8.57
C PHE A 366 -6.70 20.12 9.33
N ASP A 367 -6.77 20.90 10.40
CA ASP A 367 -5.59 21.26 11.20
C ASP A 367 -5.05 20.07 11.99
N VAL A 368 -5.94 19.17 12.45
CA VAL A 368 -5.55 17.92 13.11
C VAL A 368 -4.75 17.03 12.15
N VAL A 369 -5.27 16.76 10.97
CA VAL A 369 -4.58 15.92 9.97
C VAL A 369 -3.26 16.57 9.53
N ALA A 370 -3.24 17.87 9.29
CA ALA A 370 -2.01 18.60 8.96
C ALA A 370 -0.97 18.54 10.10
N GLY A 371 -1.42 18.61 11.36
CA GLY A 371 -0.57 18.45 12.55
C GLY A 371 0.05 17.05 12.63
N LEU A 372 -0.79 16.02 12.50
CA LEU A 372 -0.36 14.62 12.55
C LEU A 372 0.55 14.27 11.37
N ALA A 373 0.27 14.77 10.17
CA ALA A 373 1.14 14.59 9.02
C ALA A 373 2.55 15.19 9.29
N ARG A 374 2.65 16.35 9.94
CA ARG A 374 3.95 16.92 10.35
C ARG A 374 4.66 16.11 11.43
N GLU A 375 3.90 15.58 12.40
CA GLU A 375 4.43 14.81 13.54
C GLU A 375 4.89 13.40 13.12
N LEU A 376 4.06 12.69 12.37
CA LEU A 376 4.17 11.25 12.15
C LEU A 376 4.71 10.87 10.77
N SER A 377 4.91 11.86 9.87
CA SER A 377 5.49 11.53 8.57
C SER A 377 7.00 11.35 8.66
N ILE A 378 7.49 10.71 7.61
CA ILE A 378 8.91 10.53 7.38
C ILE A 378 9.58 11.90 7.34
N GLN A 379 10.35 12.19 8.39
CA GLN A 379 11.11 13.43 8.44
C GLN A 379 12.28 13.37 7.45
N PRO A 380 12.52 14.44 6.68
CA PRO A 380 13.74 14.51 5.89
C PRO A 380 14.93 14.40 6.84
N SER A 381 15.88 13.56 6.48
CA SER A 381 17.19 13.58 7.16
C SER A 381 17.70 15.02 7.14
N GLY A 382 18.22 15.50 8.29
CA GLY A 382 18.79 16.84 8.39
C GLY A 382 19.75 17.20 7.24
N PRO A 383 20.31 18.41 7.17
CA PRO A 383 20.93 19.02 5.99
C PRO A 383 21.99 18.21 5.25
N ASP A 384 22.37 17.05 5.79
CA ASP A 384 23.34 16.13 5.19
C ASP A 384 22.74 15.06 4.29
N GLY A 385 21.60 15.26 3.63
CA GLY A 385 20.87 14.33 2.74
C GLY A 385 21.70 13.45 1.77
N ARG A 386 22.94 13.12 2.12
CA ARG A 386 23.81 12.20 1.41
C ARG A 386 23.46 10.76 1.77
N ALA A 387 23.02 10.00 0.78
CA ALA A 387 22.87 8.57 0.92
C ALA A 387 24.13 7.97 1.53
N GLY A 388 24.04 7.44 2.73
CA GLY A 388 25.15 6.78 3.44
C GLY A 388 24.97 5.27 3.44
N THR A 389 26.02 4.56 3.76
CA THR A 389 25.96 3.12 4.04
C THR A 389 26.87 2.84 5.20
N ARG A 390 26.32 2.24 6.25
CA ARG A 390 27.10 1.76 7.39
C ARG A 390 27.40 0.28 7.21
N ILE A 391 28.65 -0.11 7.37
CA ILE A 391 29.12 -1.49 7.26
C ILE A 391 29.59 -1.96 8.63
N ARG A 392 29.02 -3.07 9.12
CA ARG A 392 29.46 -3.72 10.35
C ARG A 392 29.94 -5.13 10.06
N CYS A 393 31.24 -5.37 10.20
CA CYS A 393 31.84 -6.67 10.06
C CYS A 393 31.74 -7.45 11.39
N GLY A 394 30.91 -8.47 11.44
CA GLY A 394 30.76 -9.35 12.59
C GLY A 394 31.37 -10.73 12.34
N ARG A 395 31.58 -11.51 13.42
CA ARG A 395 32.17 -12.87 13.32
C ARG A 395 31.30 -13.84 12.51
N ARG A 396 29.98 -13.77 12.61
CA ARG A 396 29.03 -14.65 11.93
C ARG A 396 28.44 -14.05 10.66
N LYS A 397 28.18 -12.73 10.67
CA LYS A 397 27.58 -11.98 9.56
C LYS A 397 28.18 -10.58 9.41
N THR A 398 28.18 -10.08 8.20
CA THR A 398 28.44 -8.65 7.89
C THR A 398 27.12 -8.00 7.53
N SER A 399 26.80 -6.89 8.19
CA SER A 399 25.57 -6.14 7.97
C SER A 399 25.87 -4.81 7.25
N PHE A 400 24.99 -4.46 6.34
CA PHE A 400 24.99 -3.21 5.58
C PHE A 400 23.69 -2.47 5.91
N THR A 401 23.79 -1.23 6.35
CA THR A 401 22.61 -0.40 6.64
C THR A 401 22.62 0.76 5.66
N ALA A 402 21.54 0.95 4.91
CA ALA A 402 21.36 2.11 4.07
C ALA A 402 21.00 3.35 4.91
N LEU A 403 21.61 4.48 4.59
CA LEU A 403 21.31 5.79 5.12
C LEU A 403 21.05 6.72 3.91
N PRO A 404 20.17 7.67 3.95
CA PRO A 404 19.42 8.19 5.09
C PRO A 404 18.25 7.31 5.55
N ARG A 405 17.73 7.58 6.74
CA ARG A 405 16.53 6.91 7.27
C ARG A 405 15.27 7.21 6.44
N SER A 406 15.31 8.24 5.61
CA SER A 406 14.27 8.62 4.64
C SER A 406 14.26 7.76 3.37
N ALA A 407 15.08 6.70 3.32
CA ALA A 407 15.03 5.76 2.23
C ALA A 407 13.85 4.80 2.43
N ARG A 408 13.01 4.66 1.42
CA ARG A 408 11.86 3.77 1.39
C ARG A 408 12.25 2.32 1.16
N SER A 409 13.21 2.11 0.26
CA SER A 409 13.73 0.79 -0.04
C SER A 409 15.20 0.86 -0.42
N ALA A 410 15.91 -0.25 -0.30
CA ALA A 410 17.27 -0.37 -0.74
C ALA A 410 17.56 -1.73 -1.37
N ASP A 411 18.19 -1.71 -2.53
CA ASP A 411 18.82 -2.87 -3.14
C ASP A 411 20.30 -2.89 -2.77
N PHE A 412 20.75 -4.01 -2.21
CA PHE A 412 22.14 -4.22 -1.81
C PHE A 412 22.82 -5.20 -2.76
N PHE A 413 23.89 -4.75 -3.42
CA PHE A 413 24.68 -5.57 -4.34
C PHE A 413 26.08 -5.75 -3.78
N LEU A 414 26.50 -6.97 -3.52
CA LEU A 414 27.87 -7.30 -3.15
C LEU A 414 28.63 -7.79 -4.38
N ASP A 415 29.71 -7.12 -4.73
CA ASP A 415 30.52 -7.43 -5.92
C ASP A 415 29.69 -7.56 -7.21
N GLY A 416 28.67 -6.71 -7.35
CA GLY A 416 27.77 -6.67 -8.50
C GLY A 416 26.60 -7.65 -8.48
N ARG A 417 26.51 -8.54 -7.47
CA ARG A 417 25.39 -9.48 -7.31
C ARG A 417 24.43 -8.98 -6.26
N LEU A 418 23.13 -8.99 -6.55
CA LEU A 418 22.09 -8.65 -5.59
C LEU A 418 22.14 -9.64 -4.42
N VAL A 419 22.21 -9.13 -3.19
CA VAL A 419 22.28 -9.93 -1.96
C VAL A 419 21.08 -9.71 -1.05
N ALA A 420 20.40 -8.57 -1.17
CA ALA A 420 19.15 -8.29 -0.48
C ALA A 420 18.42 -7.15 -1.16
N ARG A 421 17.09 -7.17 -1.06
CA ARG A 421 16.17 -6.04 -1.17
C ARG A 421 15.54 -5.86 0.17
N ASP A 422 15.45 -4.61 0.62
CA ASP A 422 14.79 -4.30 1.88
C ASP A 422 13.95 -3.03 1.69
N ALA A 423 12.66 -3.15 2.00
CA ALA A 423 11.70 -2.06 1.96
C ALA A 423 11.20 -1.67 3.35
N HIS A 424 11.85 -2.17 4.40
CA HIS A 424 11.45 -1.94 5.79
C HIS A 424 12.55 -1.16 6.52
N PRO A 425 12.38 0.12 6.78
CA PRO A 425 13.35 0.87 7.60
C PRO A 425 13.49 0.27 9.03
N PRO A 426 14.69 0.14 9.56
CA PRO A 426 15.98 0.54 8.97
C PRO A 426 16.46 -0.46 7.91
N LEU A 427 16.67 0.01 6.67
CA LEU A 427 17.03 -0.82 5.52
C LEU A 427 18.38 -1.52 5.75
N VAL A 428 18.35 -2.85 5.92
CA VAL A 428 19.52 -3.64 6.31
C VAL A 428 19.66 -4.89 5.47
N ALA A 429 20.84 -5.11 4.93
CA ALA A 429 21.22 -6.40 4.37
C ALA A 429 22.20 -7.11 5.28
N SER A 430 22.10 -8.42 5.41
CA SER A 430 23.04 -9.26 6.13
C SER A 430 23.57 -10.39 5.26
N VAL A 431 24.89 -10.53 5.22
CA VAL A 431 25.57 -11.58 4.45
C VAL A 431 26.42 -12.42 5.39
N PRO A 432 26.40 -13.76 5.31
CA PRO A 432 27.26 -14.61 6.12
C PRO A 432 28.73 -14.22 5.98
N ALA A 433 29.46 -14.11 7.10
CA ALA A 433 30.86 -13.65 7.12
C ALA A 433 31.79 -14.52 6.24
N ARG A 434 31.46 -15.80 6.04
CA ARG A 434 32.20 -16.72 5.15
C ARG A 434 32.18 -16.29 3.69
N ARG A 435 31.15 -15.54 3.23
CA ARG A 435 31.09 -14.99 1.86
C ARG A 435 31.94 -13.74 1.69
N ILE A 436 32.23 -13.03 2.77
CA ILE A 436 32.99 -11.78 2.72
C ILE A 436 34.51 -12.05 2.74
N GLY A 437 34.98 -13.05 3.48
CA GLY A 437 36.41 -13.35 3.54
C GLY A 437 37.30 -12.16 3.95
N ALA A 438 38.60 -12.25 3.62
CA ALA A 438 39.57 -11.20 3.96
C ALA A 438 39.93 -10.28 2.77
N ARG A 439 39.36 -10.52 1.59
CA ARG A 439 39.62 -9.73 0.38
C ARG A 439 38.89 -8.38 0.40
N ARG A 440 39.22 -7.52 -0.53
CA ARG A 440 38.52 -6.26 -0.75
C ARG A 440 37.19 -6.56 -1.48
N HIS A 441 36.09 -6.00 -1.01
CA HIS A 441 34.77 -6.13 -1.57
C HIS A 441 34.20 -4.78 -1.94
N ARG A 442 33.22 -4.76 -2.86
CA ARG A 442 32.45 -3.59 -3.24
C ARG A 442 30.99 -3.83 -2.89
N ILE A 443 30.44 -2.99 -2.03
CA ILE A 443 28.99 -2.92 -1.81
C ILE A 443 28.42 -1.75 -2.62
N THR A 444 27.42 -2.04 -3.43
CA THR A 444 26.60 -1.01 -4.09
C THR A 444 25.24 -1.03 -3.41
N VAL A 445 24.80 0.11 -2.94
CA VAL A 445 23.46 0.30 -2.38
C VAL A 445 22.72 1.25 -3.31
N ARG A 446 21.63 0.79 -3.88
CA ARG A 446 20.66 1.61 -4.60
C ARG A 446 19.51 1.89 -3.65
N VAL A 447 19.24 3.16 -3.41
CA VAL A 447 18.22 3.62 -2.49
C VAL A 447 17.14 4.31 -3.29
N VAL A 448 15.89 3.94 -3.05
CA VAL A 448 14.71 4.70 -3.46
C VAL A 448 14.24 5.48 -2.25
N ARG A 449 14.11 6.79 -2.38
CA ARG A 449 13.61 7.65 -1.32
C ARG A 449 12.10 7.85 -1.45
N PHE A 450 11.48 8.26 -0.36
CA PHE A 450 10.05 8.52 -0.34
C PHE A 450 9.62 9.70 -1.21
N ASP A 451 10.54 10.62 -1.54
CA ASP A 451 10.31 11.73 -2.47
C ASP A 451 10.41 11.32 -3.95
N GLY A 452 10.49 10.02 -4.25
CA GLY A 452 10.68 9.48 -5.60
C GLY A 452 12.12 9.63 -6.11
N GLY A 453 13.00 10.29 -5.36
CA GLY A 453 14.41 10.41 -5.71
C GLY A 453 15.17 9.11 -5.46
N GLY A 454 16.02 8.72 -6.38
CA GLY A 454 16.94 7.60 -6.21
C GLY A 454 18.35 8.04 -5.83
N GLY A 455 19.06 7.15 -5.15
CA GLY A 455 20.48 7.32 -4.85
C GLY A 455 21.24 6.03 -5.07
N ARG A 456 22.44 6.14 -5.63
CA ARG A 456 23.37 5.00 -5.74
C ARG A 456 24.64 5.33 -4.99
N ARG A 457 25.07 4.45 -4.11
CA ARG A 457 26.36 4.56 -3.44
C ARG A 457 27.17 3.29 -3.61
N ILE A 458 28.46 3.47 -3.89
CA ILE A 458 29.40 2.38 -4.04
C ILE A 458 30.49 2.58 -2.98
N LEU A 459 30.72 1.57 -2.16
CA LEU A 459 31.75 1.58 -1.14
C LEU A 459 32.64 0.35 -1.31
N ALA A 460 33.95 0.57 -1.30
CA ALA A 460 34.92 -0.51 -1.16
C ALA A 460 35.21 -0.73 0.33
N PHE A 461 35.19 -1.98 0.77
CA PHE A 461 35.46 -2.33 2.17
C PHE A 461 36.25 -3.62 2.28
N ARG A 462 36.85 -3.81 3.45
CA ARG A 462 37.56 -5.05 3.83
C ARG A 462 37.24 -5.32 5.29
N CYS A 463 36.74 -6.50 5.59
CA CYS A 463 36.59 -6.95 6.97
C CYS A 463 37.93 -7.54 7.44
N ARG A 464 38.55 -6.91 8.42
CA ARG A 464 39.74 -7.49 9.08
C ARG A 464 39.26 -8.63 9.96
N ARG A 465 39.83 -9.84 9.77
CA ARG A 465 39.70 -10.89 10.78
C ARG A 465 40.41 -10.38 12.04
N ARG A 466 39.66 -10.21 13.15
CA ARG A 466 40.34 -10.10 14.44
C ARG A 466 40.99 -11.46 14.70
N SER A 467 42.31 -11.50 14.76
CA SER A 467 43.04 -12.59 15.34
C SER A 467 42.49 -12.85 16.74
N SER A 468 42.09 -14.07 16.99
CA SER A 468 41.68 -14.59 18.29
C SER A 468 42.66 -14.32 19.36
#